data_a7eb72d52f5e1d93889851d296881190
#
_entry.id   a7eb72d52f5e1d93889851d296881190
#
_cell.length_a   1.000
_cell.length_b   1.000
_cell.length_c   1.000
_cell.angle_alpha   90.00
_cell.angle_beta   90.00
_cell.angle_gamma   90.00
#
_symmetry.space_group_name_H-M   'P 1'
#
loop_
_entity.id
_entity.type
_entity.pdbx_description
1 polymer ?
#
loop_
_entity_poly.entity_id
_entity_poly.type
_entity_poly.pdbx_seq_one_letter_code
_entity_poly.pdbx_strand_id
1 'polypeptide(L)'
;MTDAIFRGMTRAELDRQYDQRTLVPRMALLFDDWRRRSDIFASRRGLPHRISYGRHQLQGFDLFEVPNPQGLHIHYHGGAWKALESHHAWWVAEPWLNAGHCFASIDFRLVPTVPLAEQVGDARLALAKAQELMASSMSLTVSGHSSGAHLAAMAVLAPEEGQLPPDCDHLILASGIYDLEPVRLSGRNDYLRLDHHDAVALSPKARLEGTL
;
A
#
# COMPACT_ATOMS: atom_id res chain seq x y z
N MET A 1 -7.19 -15.66 -34.97
CA MET A 1 -5.93 -15.41 -34.22
C MET A 1 -6.31 -14.39 -33.17
N THR A 2 -6.21 -14.70 -31.89
CA THR A 2 -6.44 -13.74 -30.81
C THR A 2 -5.25 -12.79 -30.77
N ASP A 3 -5.47 -11.52 -31.03
CA ASP A 3 -4.41 -10.52 -31.10
C ASP A 3 -3.68 -10.40 -29.76
N ALA A 4 -2.36 -10.41 -29.79
CA ALA A 4 -1.53 -10.13 -28.63
C ALA A 4 -1.72 -8.67 -28.21
N ILE A 5 -1.99 -8.43 -26.93
CA ILE A 5 -2.28 -7.09 -26.39
C ILE A 5 -1.14 -6.52 -25.54
N PHE A 6 -0.27 -7.39 -25.00
CA PHE A 6 0.87 -6.95 -24.18
C PHE A 6 2.02 -7.94 -24.26
N ARG A 7 3.20 -7.53 -24.75
CA ARG A 7 4.42 -8.35 -24.84
C ARG A 7 4.21 -9.75 -25.42
N GLY A 8 3.42 -9.85 -26.49
CA GLY A 8 3.08 -11.12 -27.15
C GLY A 8 1.99 -11.94 -26.46
N MET A 9 1.45 -11.51 -25.33
CA MET A 9 0.38 -12.18 -24.61
C MET A 9 -1.00 -11.72 -25.08
N THR A 10 -1.92 -12.65 -25.20
CA THR A 10 -3.35 -12.40 -25.33
C THR A 10 -3.93 -11.93 -23.98
N ARG A 11 -5.16 -11.41 -23.97
CA ARG A 11 -5.88 -11.05 -22.75
C ARG A 11 -5.94 -12.24 -21.76
N ALA A 12 -6.31 -13.41 -22.24
CA ALA A 12 -6.44 -14.59 -21.38
C ALA A 12 -5.11 -15.04 -20.77
N GLU A 13 -4.01 -14.88 -21.48
CA GLU A 13 -2.66 -15.16 -20.95
C GLU A 13 -2.26 -14.13 -19.91
N LEU A 14 -2.51 -12.85 -20.15
CA LEU A 14 -2.24 -11.78 -19.20
C LEU A 14 -3.07 -11.94 -17.91
N ASP A 15 -4.34 -12.32 -18.03
CA ASP A 15 -5.22 -12.58 -16.88
C ASP A 15 -4.70 -13.71 -16.01
N ARG A 16 -4.18 -14.80 -16.62
CA ARG A 16 -3.54 -15.89 -15.87
C ARG A 16 -2.32 -15.43 -15.08
N GLN A 17 -1.53 -14.47 -15.58
CA GLN A 17 -0.38 -13.92 -14.84
C GLN A 17 -0.81 -13.14 -13.60
N TYR A 18 -2.01 -12.56 -13.61
CA TYR A 18 -2.57 -11.82 -12.48
C TYR A 18 -3.46 -12.67 -11.56
N ASP A 19 -3.79 -13.91 -11.94
CA ASP A 19 -4.61 -14.80 -11.11
C ASP A 19 -3.76 -15.55 -10.07
N GLN A 20 -3.53 -14.91 -8.94
CA GLN A 20 -2.78 -15.49 -7.83
C GLN A 20 -3.42 -16.75 -7.24
N ARG A 21 -4.72 -17.02 -7.49
CA ARG A 21 -5.41 -18.22 -7.00
C ARG A 21 -4.83 -19.50 -7.60
N THR A 22 -4.25 -19.42 -8.78
CA THR A 22 -3.54 -20.56 -9.42
C THR A 22 -2.25 -20.93 -8.68
N LEU A 23 -1.59 -19.96 -8.05
CA LEU A 23 -0.35 -20.13 -7.30
C LEU A 23 -0.60 -20.36 -5.80
N VAL A 24 -1.65 -19.77 -5.27
CA VAL A 24 -2.05 -19.87 -3.85
C VAL A 24 -3.51 -20.29 -3.75
N PRO A 25 -3.82 -21.58 -3.93
CA PRO A 25 -5.21 -22.07 -4.04
C PRO A 25 -6.07 -21.82 -2.81
N ARG A 26 -5.45 -21.62 -1.62
CA ARG A 26 -6.13 -21.35 -0.35
C ARG A 26 -5.81 -19.96 0.18
N MET A 27 -5.84 -18.95 -0.68
CA MET A 27 -5.50 -17.57 -0.32
C MET A 27 -6.36 -17.02 0.83
N ALA A 28 -7.64 -17.40 0.94
CA ALA A 28 -8.50 -16.99 2.06
C ALA A 28 -7.91 -17.42 3.41
N LEU A 29 -7.40 -18.66 3.53
CA LEU A 29 -6.76 -19.14 4.77
C LEU A 29 -5.50 -18.36 5.12
N LEU A 30 -4.81 -17.79 4.12
CA LEU A 30 -3.65 -16.94 4.36
C LEU A 30 -4.08 -15.60 4.98
N PHE A 31 -5.17 -15.00 4.48
CA PHE A 31 -5.72 -13.77 5.04
C PHE A 31 -6.25 -13.98 6.47
N ASP A 32 -6.93 -15.12 6.72
CA ASP A 32 -7.37 -15.51 8.05
C ASP A 32 -6.16 -15.69 9.00
N ASP A 33 -5.07 -16.30 8.52
CA ASP A 33 -3.84 -16.45 9.32
C ASP A 33 -3.18 -15.09 9.63
N TRP A 34 -3.12 -14.16 8.69
CA TRP A 34 -2.60 -12.82 8.95
C TRP A 34 -3.43 -12.10 10.02
N ARG A 35 -4.74 -12.19 9.93
CA ARG A 35 -5.64 -11.61 10.93
C ARG A 35 -5.43 -12.24 12.30
N ARG A 36 -5.38 -13.57 12.36
CA ARG A 36 -5.09 -14.31 13.60
C ARG A 36 -3.73 -13.94 14.20
N ARG A 37 -2.69 -13.78 13.40
CA ARG A 37 -1.35 -13.30 13.86
C ARG A 37 -1.45 -11.91 14.47
N SER A 38 -2.22 -11.04 13.86
CA SER A 38 -2.46 -9.69 14.36
C SER A 38 -3.21 -9.69 15.69
N ASP A 39 -4.21 -10.57 15.85
CA ASP A 39 -4.92 -10.74 17.12
C ASP A 39 -3.99 -11.27 18.23
N ILE A 40 -3.15 -12.24 17.91
CA ILE A 40 -2.13 -12.76 18.85
C ILE A 40 -1.11 -11.67 19.19
N PHE A 41 -0.67 -10.91 18.22
CA PHE A 41 0.24 -9.78 18.43
C PHE A 41 -0.40 -8.74 19.37
N ALA A 42 -1.64 -8.31 19.09
CA ALA A 42 -2.36 -7.33 19.88
C ALA A 42 -2.65 -7.82 21.32
N SER A 43 -2.90 -9.12 21.51
CA SER A 43 -3.10 -9.69 22.85
C SER A 43 -1.85 -9.58 23.74
N ARG A 44 -0.66 -9.49 23.15
CA ARG A 44 0.63 -9.36 23.87
C ARG A 44 1.09 -7.91 24.00
N ARG A 45 0.83 -7.08 22.99
CA ARG A 45 1.35 -5.71 22.91
C ARG A 45 0.34 -4.62 23.24
N GLY A 46 -0.95 -4.94 23.29
CA GLY A 46 -2.05 -4.01 23.40
C GLY A 46 -2.62 -3.64 22.02
N LEU A 47 -3.79 -3.02 22.05
CA LEU A 47 -4.45 -2.49 20.84
C LEU A 47 -3.76 -1.19 20.39
N PRO A 48 -3.74 -0.92 19.07
CA PRO A 48 -3.20 0.34 18.56
C PRO A 48 -4.11 1.53 18.86
N HIS A 49 -3.54 2.73 18.79
CA HIS A 49 -4.33 3.95 18.74
C HIS A 49 -4.80 4.20 17.30
N ARG A 50 -6.10 4.36 17.09
CA ARG A 50 -6.64 4.73 15.78
C ARG A 50 -6.52 6.24 15.57
N ILE A 51 -5.76 6.63 14.54
CA ILE A 51 -5.57 8.02 14.11
C ILE A 51 -6.32 8.24 12.80
N SER A 52 -7.23 9.23 12.75
CA SER A 52 -7.92 9.60 11.51
C SER A 52 -7.13 10.64 10.73
N TYR A 53 -7.07 10.50 9.40
CA TYR A 53 -6.52 11.50 8.49
C TYR A 53 -7.57 12.08 7.52
N GLY A 54 -8.81 11.61 7.60
CA GLY A 54 -9.94 12.06 6.79
C GLY A 54 -11.28 11.79 7.47
N ARG A 55 -12.37 12.00 6.73
CA ARG A 55 -13.74 11.88 7.28
C ARG A 55 -14.32 10.47 7.16
N HIS A 56 -13.80 9.65 6.26
CA HIS A 56 -14.28 8.28 6.06
C HIS A 56 -13.63 7.34 7.08
N GLN A 57 -14.37 6.33 7.55
CA GLN A 57 -13.85 5.37 8.55
C GLN A 57 -12.54 4.66 8.13
N LEU A 58 -12.34 4.43 6.83
CA LEU A 58 -11.10 3.87 6.28
C LEU A 58 -10.01 4.93 6.05
N GLN A 59 -10.28 6.20 6.26
CA GLN A 59 -9.26 7.24 6.25
C GLN A 59 -8.63 7.40 7.63
N GLY A 60 -7.89 6.41 8.05
CA GLY A 60 -7.19 6.35 9.33
C GLY A 60 -6.08 5.31 9.30
N PHE A 61 -5.28 5.29 10.35
CA PHE A 61 -4.25 4.27 10.54
C PHE A 61 -4.19 3.83 12.00
N ASP A 62 -3.71 2.63 12.20
CA ASP A 62 -3.53 2.02 13.51
C ASP A 62 -2.08 2.20 13.94
N LEU A 63 -1.85 3.02 14.96
CA LEU A 63 -0.53 3.37 15.49
C LEU A 63 -0.19 2.54 16.72
N PHE A 64 0.93 1.82 16.64
CA PHE A 64 1.60 1.18 17.77
C PHE A 64 2.79 2.04 18.18
N GLU A 65 2.84 2.42 19.44
CA GLU A 65 3.86 3.33 19.96
C GLU A 65 4.85 2.62 20.87
N VAL A 66 6.06 3.18 20.95
CA VAL A 66 7.10 2.82 21.92
C VAL A 66 7.55 4.07 22.64
N PRO A 67 8.05 3.96 23.90
CA PRO A 67 8.65 5.08 24.60
C PRO A 67 9.93 5.57 23.89
N ASN A 68 10.10 6.90 23.77
CA ASN A 68 11.27 7.53 23.15
C ASN A 68 11.62 6.95 21.77
N PRO A 69 10.73 7.02 20.79
CA PRO A 69 10.92 6.37 19.50
C PRO A 69 12.10 6.96 18.72
N GLN A 70 12.87 6.10 18.07
CA GLN A 70 13.97 6.46 17.17
C GLN A 70 13.46 6.75 15.75
N GLY A 71 12.28 6.26 15.41
CA GLY A 71 11.69 6.43 14.08
C GLY A 71 10.22 6.00 14.03
N LEU A 72 9.62 6.21 12.87
CA LEU A 72 8.28 5.74 12.51
C LEU A 72 8.36 4.85 11.27
N HIS A 73 7.74 3.67 11.35
CA HIS A 73 7.52 2.81 10.19
C HIS A 73 6.06 2.88 9.76
N ILE A 74 5.83 3.28 8.52
CA ILE A 74 4.51 3.36 7.90
C ILE A 74 4.35 2.18 6.94
N HIS A 75 3.27 1.41 7.07
CA HIS A 75 3.01 0.24 6.25
C HIS A 75 1.66 0.30 5.51
N TYR A 76 1.69 0.13 4.19
CA TYR A 76 0.52 0.01 3.33
C TYR A 76 0.26 -1.45 2.99
N HIS A 77 -0.89 -1.98 3.42
CA HIS A 77 -1.27 -3.37 3.17
C HIS A 77 -1.59 -3.64 1.69
N GLY A 78 -1.50 -4.90 1.28
CA GLY A 78 -1.93 -5.36 -0.05
C GLY A 78 -3.44 -5.53 -0.15
N GLY A 79 -3.89 -6.35 -1.12
CA GLY A 79 -5.30 -6.68 -1.30
C GLY A 79 -5.85 -6.24 -2.66
N ALA A 80 -4.98 -6.09 -3.67
CA ALA A 80 -5.34 -5.74 -5.03
C ALA A 80 -6.21 -4.45 -5.11
N TRP A 81 -5.92 -3.47 -4.24
CA TRP A 81 -6.61 -2.17 -4.08
C TRP A 81 -8.06 -2.26 -3.60
N LYS A 82 -8.64 -3.46 -3.45
CA LYS A 82 -10.07 -3.67 -3.21
C LYS A 82 -10.40 -4.52 -1.97
N ALA A 83 -9.41 -4.97 -1.24
CA ALA A 83 -9.59 -5.87 -0.11
C ALA A 83 -8.53 -5.66 0.96
N LEU A 84 -8.74 -6.29 2.11
CA LEU A 84 -7.96 -6.21 3.34
C LEU A 84 -8.11 -4.85 4.04
N GLU A 85 -7.49 -4.75 5.19
CA GLU A 85 -7.49 -3.58 6.09
C GLU A 85 -6.21 -3.60 6.94
N SER A 86 -5.91 -2.51 7.63
CA SER A 86 -4.74 -2.33 8.49
C SER A 86 -4.52 -3.48 9.47
N HIS A 87 -5.61 -4.03 10.02
CA HIS A 87 -5.59 -5.15 10.96
C HIS A 87 -4.87 -6.39 10.41
N HIS A 88 -4.91 -6.65 9.10
CA HIS A 88 -4.20 -7.80 8.51
C HIS A 88 -2.68 -7.67 8.57
N ALA A 89 -2.16 -6.47 8.88
CA ALA A 89 -0.72 -6.18 8.91
C ALA A 89 -0.19 -5.80 10.31
N TRP A 90 -0.97 -5.80 11.38
CA TRP A 90 -0.48 -5.42 12.71
C TRP A 90 0.68 -6.28 13.20
N TRP A 91 0.68 -7.58 12.89
CA TRP A 91 1.76 -8.50 13.26
C TRP A 91 3.12 -8.11 12.65
N VAL A 92 3.13 -7.33 11.59
CA VAL A 92 4.35 -6.82 10.95
C VAL A 92 5.05 -5.78 11.84
N ALA A 93 4.35 -5.18 12.79
CA ALA A 93 4.89 -4.20 13.73
C ALA A 93 5.97 -4.77 14.66
N GLU A 94 5.91 -6.07 15.00
CA GLU A 94 6.72 -6.64 16.07
C GLU A 94 8.24 -6.36 15.98
N PRO A 95 8.92 -6.59 14.84
CA PRO A 95 10.35 -6.29 14.73
C PRO A 95 10.66 -4.79 14.84
N TRP A 96 9.77 -3.91 14.34
CA TRP A 96 9.96 -2.46 14.38
C TRP A 96 9.84 -1.91 15.80
N LEU A 97 8.82 -2.32 16.54
CA LEU A 97 8.66 -1.93 17.94
C LEU A 97 9.82 -2.43 18.80
N ASN A 98 10.33 -3.65 18.54
CA ASN A 98 11.49 -4.19 19.22
C ASN A 98 12.78 -3.42 18.90
N ALA A 99 12.85 -2.80 17.72
CA ALA A 99 13.95 -1.92 17.30
C ALA A 99 13.78 -0.46 17.76
N GLY A 100 12.74 -0.14 18.56
CA GLY A 100 12.50 1.20 19.08
C GLY A 100 11.82 2.15 18.10
N HIS A 101 11.12 1.62 17.08
CA HIS A 101 10.36 2.43 16.13
C HIS A 101 8.87 2.30 16.42
N CYS A 102 8.11 3.39 16.32
CA CYS A 102 6.65 3.32 16.20
C CYS A 102 6.26 2.68 14.87
N PHE A 103 5.06 2.10 14.79
CA PHE A 103 4.55 1.46 13.59
C PHE A 103 3.12 1.90 13.29
N ALA A 104 2.88 2.39 12.07
CA ALA A 104 1.57 2.80 11.58
C ALA A 104 1.10 1.86 10.45
N SER A 105 0.02 1.11 10.68
CA SER A 105 -0.65 0.31 9.65
C SER A 105 -1.78 1.11 9.02
N ILE A 106 -1.68 1.40 7.73
CA ILE A 106 -2.56 2.35 7.04
C ILE A 106 -3.77 1.63 6.46
N ASP A 107 -4.98 2.19 6.73
CA ASP A 107 -6.18 1.94 5.93
C ASP A 107 -6.36 3.05 4.89
N PHE A 108 -7.11 2.75 3.86
CA PHE A 108 -7.48 3.65 2.77
C PHE A 108 -8.80 3.19 2.15
N ARG A 109 -9.54 4.10 1.52
CA ARG A 109 -10.77 3.75 0.82
C ARG A 109 -10.46 2.80 -0.34
N LEU A 110 -11.31 1.80 -0.54
CA LEU A 110 -11.07 0.71 -1.47
C LEU A 110 -11.73 0.94 -2.84
N VAL A 111 -11.07 0.51 -3.90
CA VAL A 111 -11.66 0.39 -5.24
C VAL A 111 -12.68 -0.77 -5.20
N PRO A 112 -13.86 -0.70 -5.88
CA PRO A 112 -14.32 0.36 -6.78
C PRO A 112 -15.15 1.45 -6.10
N THR A 113 -15.21 1.48 -4.75
CA THR A 113 -15.98 2.50 -4.02
C THR A 113 -15.46 3.91 -4.31
N VAL A 114 -14.15 4.04 -4.49
CA VAL A 114 -13.48 5.24 -5.00
C VAL A 114 -12.57 4.87 -6.18
N PRO A 115 -12.25 5.80 -7.09
CA PRO A 115 -11.23 5.61 -8.12
C PRO A 115 -9.84 5.39 -7.51
N LEU A 116 -8.94 4.71 -8.25
CA LEU A 116 -7.56 4.49 -7.80
C LEU A 116 -6.81 5.80 -7.52
N ALA A 117 -7.08 6.86 -8.27
CA ALA A 117 -6.49 8.17 -8.04
C ALA A 117 -6.83 8.74 -6.65
N GLU A 118 -8.07 8.58 -6.19
CA GLU A 118 -8.46 8.98 -4.84
C GLU A 118 -7.83 8.11 -3.76
N GLN A 119 -7.66 6.80 -4.01
CA GLN A 119 -6.96 5.91 -3.09
C GLN A 119 -5.47 6.29 -2.97
N VAL A 120 -4.83 6.71 -4.06
CA VAL A 120 -3.47 7.29 -4.03
C VAL A 120 -3.46 8.60 -3.23
N GLY A 121 -4.49 9.43 -3.37
CA GLY A 121 -4.67 10.63 -2.53
C GLY A 121 -4.78 10.28 -1.05
N ASP A 122 -5.55 9.25 -0.70
CA ASP A 122 -5.64 8.75 0.69
C ASP A 122 -4.26 8.30 1.22
N ALA A 123 -3.46 7.61 0.39
CA ALA A 123 -2.12 7.18 0.79
C ALA A 123 -1.20 8.38 1.10
N ARG A 124 -1.26 9.45 0.30
CA ARG A 124 -0.50 10.70 0.53
C ARG A 124 -0.96 11.41 1.81
N LEU A 125 -2.27 11.54 2.01
CA LEU A 125 -2.84 12.15 3.21
C LEU A 125 -2.45 11.38 4.47
N ALA A 126 -2.46 10.03 4.42
CA ALA A 126 -2.03 9.19 5.52
C ALA A 126 -0.55 9.40 5.86
N LEU A 127 0.32 9.45 4.83
CA LEU A 127 1.74 9.73 5.00
C LEU A 127 1.98 11.10 5.65
N ALA A 128 1.37 12.15 5.11
CA ALA A 128 1.48 13.50 5.65
C ALA A 128 1.01 13.56 7.11
N LYS A 129 -0.14 12.93 7.41
CA LYS A 129 -0.67 12.89 8.79
C LYS A 129 0.23 12.12 9.74
N ALA A 130 0.85 11.03 9.29
CA ALA A 130 1.77 10.26 10.12
C ALA A 130 3.07 11.05 10.39
N GLN A 131 3.57 11.82 9.41
CA GLN A 131 4.73 12.69 9.60
C GLN A 131 4.50 13.80 10.64
N GLU A 132 3.27 14.30 10.79
CA GLU A 132 2.95 15.28 11.85
C GLU A 132 3.21 14.75 13.28
N LEU A 133 3.24 13.44 13.45
CA LEU A 133 3.51 12.79 14.74
C LEU A 133 5.02 12.61 15.03
N MET A 134 5.88 12.92 14.06
CA MET A 134 7.31 12.70 14.17
C MET A 134 8.02 13.92 14.77
N ALA A 135 8.96 13.65 15.68
CA ALA A 135 9.99 14.63 16.01
C ALA A 135 11.02 14.71 14.87
N SER A 136 11.66 15.87 14.70
CA SER A 136 12.64 16.11 13.63
C SER A 136 13.87 15.19 13.67
N SER A 137 14.11 14.52 14.78
CA SER A 137 15.22 13.56 14.95
C SER A 137 14.82 12.11 14.62
N MET A 138 13.55 11.84 14.34
CA MET A 138 13.07 10.50 14.05
C MET A 138 13.30 10.13 12.58
N SER A 139 13.76 8.90 12.33
CA SER A 139 13.83 8.36 10.97
C SER A 139 12.45 7.92 10.48
N LEU A 140 12.20 8.09 9.16
CA LEU A 140 10.98 7.63 8.49
C LEU A 140 11.27 6.45 7.58
N THR A 141 10.61 5.33 7.85
CA THR A 141 10.55 4.19 6.92
C THR A 141 9.14 4.03 6.39
N VAL A 142 8.99 3.95 5.07
CA VAL A 142 7.72 3.65 4.41
C VAL A 142 7.82 2.30 3.73
N SER A 143 6.81 1.46 3.91
CA SER A 143 6.76 0.15 3.27
C SER A 143 5.39 -0.18 2.72
N GLY A 144 5.35 -1.15 1.80
CA GLY A 144 4.11 -1.71 1.32
C GLY A 144 4.30 -3.09 0.69
N HIS A 145 3.20 -3.84 0.63
CA HIS A 145 3.16 -5.15 -0.01
C HIS A 145 2.15 -5.18 -1.15
N SER A 146 2.53 -5.73 -2.32
CA SER A 146 1.65 -5.88 -3.48
C SER A 146 1.04 -4.54 -3.92
N SER A 147 -0.30 -4.39 -3.96
CA SER A 147 -0.97 -3.09 -4.23
C SER A 147 -0.63 -2.01 -3.19
N GLY A 148 -0.31 -2.39 -1.96
CA GLY A 148 0.19 -1.44 -0.95
C GLY A 148 1.60 -0.92 -1.26
N ALA A 149 2.45 -1.72 -1.91
CA ALA A 149 3.74 -1.23 -2.39
C ALA A 149 3.59 -0.21 -3.53
N HIS A 150 2.58 -0.38 -4.40
CA HIS A 150 2.21 0.64 -5.37
C HIS A 150 1.79 1.95 -4.67
N LEU A 151 0.90 1.88 -3.67
CA LEU A 151 0.44 3.06 -2.92
C LEU A 151 1.57 3.75 -2.16
N ALA A 152 2.45 2.98 -1.50
CA ALA A 152 3.64 3.50 -0.83
C ALA A 152 4.57 4.23 -1.81
N ALA A 153 4.83 3.64 -2.98
CA ALA A 153 5.65 4.26 -4.02
C ALA A 153 5.02 5.56 -4.54
N MET A 154 3.69 5.56 -4.80
CA MET A 154 2.98 6.76 -5.24
C MET A 154 2.94 7.85 -4.17
N ALA A 155 2.86 7.50 -2.89
CA ALA A 155 2.86 8.46 -1.80
C ALA A 155 4.22 9.15 -1.63
N VAL A 156 5.33 8.40 -1.79
CA VAL A 156 6.68 8.91 -1.58
C VAL A 156 7.28 9.54 -2.85
N LEU A 157 7.13 8.89 -4.01
CA LEU A 157 7.84 9.27 -5.25
C LEU A 157 7.04 10.22 -6.15
N ALA A 158 5.75 10.37 -5.92
CA ALA A 158 4.86 11.17 -6.74
C ALA A 158 4.03 12.13 -5.88
N PRO A 159 4.64 13.14 -5.23
CA PRO A 159 3.89 14.15 -4.51
C PRO A 159 2.93 14.88 -5.46
N GLU A 160 1.90 15.54 -4.90
CA GLU A 160 1.03 16.40 -5.70
C GLU A 160 1.83 17.57 -6.28
N GLU A 161 1.33 18.12 -7.38
CA GLU A 161 1.98 19.26 -8.02
C GLU A 161 2.18 20.43 -7.03
N GLY A 162 3.41 20.91 -6.94
CA GLY A 162 3.78 21.96 -5.99
C GLY A 162 4.13 21.49 -4.57
N GLN A 163 4.03 20.21 -4.27
CA GLN A 163 4.49 19.63 -3.01
C GLN A 163 5.91 19.07 -3.14
N LEU A 164 6.69 19.19 -2.06
CA LEU A 164 7.98 18.51 -1.97
C LEU A 164 7.77 17.03 -1.66
N PRO A 165 8.63 16.14 -2.17
CA PRO A 165 8.64 14.74 -1.72
C PRO A 165 8.80 14.68 -0.20
N PRO A 166 8.11 13.74 0.48
CA PRO A 166 8.31 13.53 1.89
C PRO A 166 9.77 13.14 2.17
N ASP A 167 10.31 13.64 3.27
CA ASP A 167 11.62 13.20 3.75
C ASP A 167 11.47 11.77 4.27
N CYS A 168 11.93 10.79 3.48
CA CYS A 168 11.78 9.36 3.72
C CYS A 168 13.15 8.70 3.63
N ASP A 169 13.66 8.20 4.77
CA ASP A 169 14.98 7.57 4.84
C ASP A 169 15.02 6.21 4.13
N HIS A 170 13.92 5.44 4.24
CA HIS A 170 13.84 4.10 3.67
C HIS A 170 12.48 3.83 3.04
N LEU A 171 12.48 3.39 1.79
CA LEU A 171 11.28 2.92 1.07
C LEU A 171 11.42 1.43 0.75
N ILE A 172 10.59 0.59 1.38
CA ILE A 172 10.62 -0.87 1.26
C ILE A 172 9.39 -1.34 0.48
N LEU A 173 9.60 -1.80 -0.74
CA LEU A 173 8.55 -2.16 -1.68
C LEU A 173 8.59 -3.65 -1.99
N ALA A 174 7.68 -4.43 -1.39
CA ALA A 174 7.61 -5.87 -1.55
C ALA A 174 6.56 -6.28 -2.59
N SER A 175 7.00 -6.95 -3.68
CA SER A 175 6.11 -7.52 -4.72
C SER A 175 5.12 -6.51 -5.32
N GLY A 176 5.56 -5.26 -5.49
CA GLY A 176 4.71 -4.17 -5.95
C GLY A 176 4.42 -4.19 -7.46
N ILE A 177 3.44 -3.40 -7.85
CA ILE A 177 3.05 -3.19 -9.24
C ILE A 177 3.41 -1.73 -9.58
N TYR A 178 4.37 -1.53 -10.48
CA TYR A 178 4.93 -0.20 -10.77
C TYR A 178 4.62 0.30 -12.19
N ASP A 179 4.07 -0.58 -13.04
CA ASP A 179 3.56 -0.28 -14.38
C ASP A 179 2.09 -0.76 -14.43
N LEU A 180 1.15 0.17 -14.55
CA LEU A 180 -0.28 -0.15 -14.57
C LEU A 180 -0.81 -0.46 -15.97
N GLU A 181 -0.03 -0.29 -17.03
CA GLU A 181 -0.51 -0.59 -18.38
C GLU A 181 -0.92 -2.07 -18.53
N PRO A 182 -0.12 -3.07 -18.11
CA PRO A 182 -0.58 -4.46 -18.15
C PRO A 182 -1.77 -4.74 -17.22
N VAL A 183 -1.91 -3.99 -16.12
CA VAL A 183 -3.09 -4.09 -15.24
C VAL A 183 -4.34 -3.58 -15.96
N ARG A 184 -4.24 -2.43 -16.63
CA ARG A 184 -5.31 -1.84 -17.45
C ARG A 184 -5.79 -2.79 -18.55
N LEU A 185 -4.88 -3.52 -19.17
CA LEU A 185 -5.17 -4.49 -20.22
C LEU A 185 -5.69 -5.84 -19.68
N SER A 186 -5.64 -6.09 -18.38
CA SER A 186 -6.08 -7.32 -17.72
C SER A 186 -7.49 -7.24 -17.16
N GLY A 187 -8.06 -8.38 -16.72
CA GLY A 187 -9.33 -8.45 -15.98
C GLY A 187 -9.37 -7.66 -14.68
N ARG A 188 -8.22 -7.23 -14.16
CA ARG A 188 -8.20 -6.32 -13.02
C ARG A 188 -8.81 -4.96 -13.33
N ASN A 189 -8.81 -4.56 -14.60
CA ASN A 189 -9.42 -3.31 -15.03
C ASN A 189 -10.95 -3.30 -14.97
N ASP A 190 -11.59 -4.45 -14.85
CA ASP A 190 -13.04 -4.53 -14.68
C ASP A 190 -13.52 -3.79 -13.42
N TYR A 191 -12.67 -3.74 -12.37
CA TYR A 191 -12.96 -2.99 -11.14
C TYR A 191 -12.14 -1.71 -10.98
N LEU A 192 -10.95 -1.60 -11.57
CA LEU A 192 -10.09 -0.41 -11.48
C LEU A 192 -10.55 0.70 -12.42
N ARG A 193 -11.09 0.34 -13.60
CA ARG A 193 -11.62 1.25 -14.62
C ARG A 193 -10.64 2.32 -15.09
N LEU A 194 -9.36 1.94 -15.19
CA LEU A 194 -8.31 2.84 -15.68
C LEU A 194 -8.42 3.02 -17.18
N ASP A 195 -8.30 4.24 -17.63
CA ASP A 195 -7.96 4.52 -19.02
C ASP A 195 -6.42 4.52 -19.21
N HIS A 196 -5.94 4.84 -20.41
CA HIS A 196 -4.50 4.87 -20.68
C HIS A 196 -3.80 6.01 -19.92
N HIS A 197 -4.44 7.17 -19.84
CA HIS A 197 -3.90 8.32 -19.10
C HIS A 197 -3.76 8.00 -17.61
N ASP A 198 -4.78 7.40 -17.00
CA ASP A 198 -4.75 6.94 -15.61
C ASP A 198 -3.62 5.95 -15.37
N ALA A 199 -3.48 4.96 -16.27
CA ALA A 199 -2.45 3.95 -16.14
C ALA A 199 -1.03 4.55 -16.18
N VAL A 200 -0.81 5.55 -17.02
CA VAL A 200 0.47 6.28 -17.06
C VAL A 200 0.65 7.16 -15.81
N ALA A 201 -0.34 7.98 -15.47
CA ALA A 201 -0.26 8.96 -14.39
C ALA A 201 -0.09 8.31 -13.00
N LEU A 202 -0.71 7.13 -12.81
CA LEU A 202 -0.68 6.39 -11.55
C LEU A 202 0.39 5.29 -11.52
N SER A 203 1.27 5.19 -12.52
CA SER A 203 2.39 4.25 -12.52
C SER A 203 3.63 4.86 -11.85
N PRO A 204 4.12 4.29 -10.73
CA PRO A 204 5.39 4.73 -10.13
C PRO A 204 6.57 4.71 -11.10
N LYS A 205 6.57 3.79 -12.06
CA LYS A 205 7.62 3.65 -13.09
C LYS A 205 7.91 4.97 -13.81
N ALA A 206 6.88 5.72 -14.21
CA ALA A 206 7.03 7.00 -14.89
C ALA A 206 7.78 8.06 -14.05
N ARG A 207 7.76 7.92 -12.73
CA ARG A 207 8.47 8.80 -11.79
C ARG A 207 9.91 8.36 -11.57
N LEU A 208 10.16 7.05 -11.58
CA LEU A 208 11.51 6.49 -11.44
C LEU A 208 12.39 6.76 -12.68
N GLU A 209 11.82 6.70 -13.87
CA GLU A 209 12.54 6.95 -15.13
C GLU A 209 12.99 8.41 -15.30
N GLY A 210 12.40 9.37 -14.60
CA GLY A 210 12.80 10.78 -14.57
C GLY A 210 13.81 11.14 -13.49
N THR A 211 14.18 10.19 -12.61
CA THR A 211 15.07 10.41 -11.45
C THR A 211 16.41 9.68 -11.56
N LEU A 212 16.62 8.91 -12.62
CA LEU A 212 17.88 8.24 -12.98
C LEU A 212 18.54 8.98 -14.14
#